data_454506d183f0dae4b53051ec3eb79ec2
#
_entry.id   454506d183f0dae4b53051ec3eb79ec2
#
_cell.length_a   1.000
_cell.length_b   1.000
_cell.length_c   1.000
_cell.angle_alpha   90.00
_cell.angle_beta   90.00
_cell.angle_gamma   90.00
#
_symmetry.space_group_name_H-M   'P 1'
#
loop_
_entity.id
_entity.type
_entity.pdbx_description
1 polymer ?
#
loop_
_entity_poly.entity_id
_entity_poly.type
_entity_poly.pdbx_seq_one_letter_code
_entity_poly.pdbx_strand_id
1 'polypeptide(L)'
;MPTSLCPDVAAAAIERFATTRVLVVGDVMLDRYVYGTVDRISPEAPVPVVRRTDAQETLGGAGNVAENLLALGAEVALVGLTGSDDTARAVEALCARHARLTLRLVSDPGRVTTLKMRVVGHAKQMIRIDEETAAPATPELERRIVEAATQELAAADVVVLSDYAKGVLTPAVCAELIARARDAGCFVVVDPKTRDLGLYAGADLVCPICARSTRSRRSTRTTTKRRRGPARPCWSASRSAPSCSRAVRPA
;
A
#
# COMPACT_ATOMS: atom_id res chain seq x y z
N MET A 1 15.46 0.84 -23.61
CA MET A 1 14.92 -0.51 -23.86
C MET A 1 14.43 -1.05 -22.53
N PRO A 2 13.13 -1.36 -22.36
CA PRO A 2 12.69 -2.09 -21.19
C PRO A 2 13.32 -3.49 -21.26
N THR A 3 14.20 -3.80 -20.33
CA THR A 3 14.68 -5.16 -20.13
C THR A 3 13.49 -5.99 -19.64
N SER A 4 12.91 -6.83 -20.50
CA SER A 4 11.95 -7.82 -20.06
C SER A 4 12.64 -8.76 -19.06
N LEU A 5 12.07 -8.89 -17.87
CA LEU A 5 12.51 -9.92 -16.92
C LEU A 5 12.41 -11.28 -17.61
N CYS A 6 13.46 -12.09 -17.48
CA CYS A 6 13.39 -13.48 -17.91
C CYS A 6 12.23 -14.17 -17.18
N PRO A 7 11.35 -14.92 -17.86
CA PRO A 7 10.21 -15.59 -17.22
C PRO A 7 10.61 -16.43 -16.00
N ASP A 8 11.75 -17.12 -16.06
CA ASP A 8 12.24 -17.94 -14.96
C ASP A 8 12.61 -17.11 -13.72
N VAL A 9 13.19 -15.91 -13.92
CA VAL A 9 13.51 -14.98 -12.83
C VAL A 9 12.24 -14.43 -12.20
N ALA A 10 11.21 -14.14 -13.02
CA ALA A 10 9.91 -13.68 -12.52
C ALA A 10 9.20 -14.79 -11.72
N ALA A 11 9.18 -16.02 -12.21
CA ALA A 11 8.60 -17.16 -11.52
C ALA A 11 9.29 -17.42 -10.18
N ALA A 12 10.62 -17.46 -10.15
CA ALA A 12 11.38 -17.64 -8.91
C ALA A 12 11.17 -16.49 -7.91
N ALA A 13 10.96 -15.26 -8.38
CA ALA A 13 10.62 -14.13 -7.51
C ALA A 13 9.24 -14.30 -6.89
N ILE A 14 8.25 -14.75 -7.67
CA ILE A 14 6.88 -14.99 -7.17
C ILE A 14 6.87 -16.12 -6.12
N GLU A 15 7.58 -17.22 -6.35
CA GLU A 15 7.68 -18.32 -5.38
C GLU A 15 8.23 -17.86 -4.02
N ARG A 16 9.13 -16.88 -4.01
CA ARG A 16 9.70 -16.34 -2.77
C ARG A 16 8.69 -15.54 -1.94
N PHE A 17 7.65 -15.01 -2.52
CA PHE A 17 6.61 -14.32 -1.74
C PHE A 17 5.97 -15.25 -0.70
N ALA A 18 5.85 -16.54 -0.98
CA ALA A 18 5.24 -17.51 -0.06
C ALA A 18 5.98 -17.65 1.29
N THR A 19 7.26 -17.27 1.33
CA THR A 19 8.12 -17.30 2.53
C THR A 19 8.47 -15.90 3.03
N THR A 20 7.96 -14.84 2.40
CA THR A 20 8.26 -13.45 2.77
C THR A 20 7.21 -12.94 3.75
N ARG A 21 7.67 -12.27 4.80
CA ARG A 21 6.83 -11.56 5.78
C ARG A 21 6.93 -10.06 5.56
N VAL A 22 5.80 -9.42 5.36
CA VAL A 22 5.74 -8.00 5.04
C VAL A 22 4.94 -7.26 6.10
N LEU A 23 5.56 -6.25 6.72
CA LEU A 23 4.86 -5.29 7.56
C LEU A 23 4.40 -4.12 6.69
N VAL A 24 3.10 -3.92 6.58
CA VAL A 24 2.50 -2.77 5.89
C VAL A 24 2.00 -1.77 6.94
N VAL A 25 2.51 -0.55 6.90
CA VAL A 25 2.04 0.54 7.76
C VAL A 25 1.53 1.67 6.89
N GLY A 26 0.32 2.17 7.16
CA GLY A 26 -0.20 3.29 6.36
C GLY A 26 -1.68 3.54 6.51
N ASP A 27 -2.20 4.33 5.56
CA ASP A 27 -3.57 4.79 5.56
C ASP A 27 -4.51 3.69 5.06
N VAL A 28 -5.21 3.04 6.00
CA VAL A 28 -6.22 2.02 5.70
C VAL A 28 -7.55 2.71 5.39
N MET A 29 -8.26 2.20 4.39
CA MET A 29 -9.57 2.72 4.00
C MET A 29 -10.48 1.63 3.45
N LEU A 30 -11.78 1.90 3.39
CA LEU A 30 -12.77 1.05 2.76
C LEU A 30 -13.16 1.65 1.39
N ASP A 31 -13.04 0.87 0.34
CA ASP A 31 -13.61 1.18 -0.97
C ASP A 31 -14.95 0.47 -1.10
N ARG A 32 -16.07 1.25 -1.22
CA ARG A 32 -17.42 0.74 -1.39
C ARG A 32 -17.94 1.08 -2.77
N TYR A 33 -18.36 0.08 -3.52
CA TYR A 33 -18.99 0.23 -4.83
C TYR A 33 -20.48 -0.03 -4.68
N VAL A 34 -21.30 0.94 -5.06
CA VAL A 34 -22.76 0.84 -5.08
C VAL A 34 -23.19 0.77 -6.54
N TYR A 35 -23.66 -0.37 -6.97
CA TYR A 35 -24.16 -0.57 -8.33
C TYR A 35 -25.66 -0.34 -8.40
N GLY A 36 -26.13 0.21 -9.53
CA GLY A 36 -27.55 0.46 -9.73
C GLY A 36 -27.95 0.75 -11.17
N THR A 37 -29.27 0.76 -11.38
CA THR A 37 -29.90 1.22 -12.62
C THR A 37 -30.27 2.69 -12.52
N VAL A 38 -30.24 3.40 -13.65
CA VAL A 38 -30.58 4.81 -13.75
C VAL A 38 -31.69 4.95 -14.81
N ASP A 39 -32.94 4.91 -14.35
CA ASP A 39 -34.10 4.85 -15.26
C ASP A 39 -34.86 6.20 -15.31
N ARG A 40 -34.55 7.13 -14.41
CA ARG A 40 -35.25 8.42 -14.32
C ARG A 40 -34.40 9.55 -13.74
N ILE A 41 -34.79 10.76 -14.02
CA ILE A 41 -34.31 11.98 -13.36
C ILE A 41 -35.20 12.26 -12.14
N SER A 42 -34.60 12.79 -11.07
CA SER A 42 -35.34 13.18 -9.87
C SER A 42 -36.34 14.33 -10.19
N PRO A 43 -37.55 14.29 -9.62
CA PRO A 43 -38.46 15.43 -9.70
C PRO A 43 -38.03 16.63 -8.83
N GLU A 44 -37.13 16.42 -7.87
CA GLU A 44 -36.68 17.44 -6.92
C GLU A 44 -35.50 18.26 -7.46
N ALA A 45 -34.68 17.66 -8.36
CA ALA A 45 -33.50 18.29 -8.94
C ALA A 45 -33.13 17.61 -10.26
N PRO A 46 -32.41 18.27 -11.19
CA PRO A 46 -31.98 17.67 -12.47
C PRO A 46 -30.80 16.68 -12.27
N VAL A 47 -30.97 15.69 -11.40
CA VAL A 47 -30.01 14.67 -11.09
C VAL A 47 -30.56 13.26 -11.34
N PRO A 48 -29.76 12.29 -11.80
CA PRO A 48 -30.21 10.92 -12.00
C PRO A 48 -30.55 10.27 -10.67
N VAL A 49 -31.61 9.44 -10.67
CA VAL A 49 -31.94 8.56 -9.53
C VAL A 49 -31.30 7.20 -9.78
N VAL A 50 -30.37 6.81 -8.91
CA VAL A 50 -29.75 5.50 -8.94
C VAL A 50 -30.52 4.56 -8.03
N ARG A 51 -31.17 3.55 -8.63
CA ARG A 51 -31.81 2.48 -7.88
C ARG A 51 -30.77 1.38 -7.63
N ARG A 52 -30.32 1.28 -6.38
CA ARG A 52 -29.31 0.30 -5.97
C ARG A 52 -29.78 -1.14 -6.28
N THR A 53 -28.89 -1.90 -6.91
CA THR A 53 -29.08 -3.35 -7.18
C THR A 53 -28.07 -4.21 -6.40
N ASP A 54 -26.85 -3.70 -6.18
CA ASP A 54 -25.78 -4.43 -5.49
C ASP A 54 -24.84 -3.45 -4.76
N ALA A 55 -24.03 -3.98 -3.85
CA ALA A 55 -22.90 -3.26 -3.26
C ALA A 55 -21.74 -4.22 -2.96
N GLN A 56 -20.54 -3.77 -3.24
CA GLN A 56 -19.30 -4.50 -2.97
C GLN A 56 -18.37 -3.64 -2.12
N GLU A 57 -17.65 -4.28 -1.22
CA GLU A 57 -16.67 -3.64 -0.36
C GLU A 57 -15.33 -4.33 -0.52
N THR A 58 -14.27 -3.53 -0.61
CA THR A 58 -12.88 -3.98 -0.71
C THR A 58 -11.99 -3.12 0.18
N LEU A 59 -10.86 -3.67 0.59
CA LEU A 59 -9.84 -2.88 1.28
C LEU A 59 -9.20 -1.89 0.31
N GLY A 60 -9.00 -0.65 0.75
CA GLY A 60 -8.33 0.41 0.02
C GLY A 60 -7.06 0.88 0.72
N GLY A 61 -6.28 1.72 0.04
CA GLY A 61 -5.03 2.26 0.60
C GLY A 61 -4.06 1.17 1.01
N ALA A 62 -3.53 1.25 2.23
CA ALA A 62 -2.62 0.25 2.80
C ALA A 62 -3.26 -1.15 2.87
N GLY A 63 -4.58 -1.23 3.05
CA GLY A 63 -5.32 -2.49 3.01
C GLY A 63 -5.27 -3.17 1.63
N ASN A 64 -5.39 -2.41 0.53
CA ASN A 64 -5.24 -2.95 -0.82
C ASN A 64 -3.81 -3.44 -1.09
N VAL A 65 -2.79 -2.78 -0.55
CA VAL A 65 -1.41 -3.27 -0.61
C VAL A 65 -1.30 -4.62 0.09
N ALA A 66 -1.89 -4.75 1.29
CA ALA A 66 -1.92 -6.00 2.02
C ALA A 66 -2.62 -7.13 1.24
N GLU A 67 -3.80 -6.88 0.65
CA GLU A 67 -4.50 -7.87 -0.18
C GLU A 67 -3.67 -8.35 -1.37
N ASN A 68 -2.98 -7.43 -2.07
CA ASN A 68 -2.11 -7.80 -3.19
C ASN A 68 -0.94 -8.68 -2.75
N LEU A 69 -0.31 -8.37 -1.61
CA LEU A 69 0.77 -9.18 -1.05
C LEU A 69 0.29 -10.58 -0.63
N LEU A 70 -0.89 -10.66 0.01
CA LEU A 70 -1.52 -11.92 0.36
C LEU A 70 -1.85 -12.78 -0.88
N ALA A 71 -2.35 -12.14 -1.95
CA ALA A 71 -2.63 -12.82 -3.22
C ALA A 71 -1.35 -13.37 -3.87
N LEU A 72 -0.20 -12.74 -3.65
CA LEU A 72 1.11 -13.26 -4.05
C LEU A 72 1.66 -14.34 -3.12
N GLY A 73 0.96 -14.65 -2.02
CA GLY A 73 1.32 -15.69 -1.07
C GLY A 73 2.14 -15.23 0.13
N ALA A 74 2.39 -13.94 0.31
CA ALA A 74 3.13 -13.41 1.46
C ALA A 74 2.35 -13.57 2.77
N GLU A 75 3.05 -13.54 3.89
CA GLU A 75 2.48 -13.31 5.21
C GLU A 75 2.52 -11.81 5.50
N VAL A 76 1.41 -11.22 5.95
CA VAL A 76 1.29 -9.77 6.06
C VAL A 76 0.86 -9.36 7.47
N ALA A 77 1.55 -8.39 8.06
CA ALA A 77 1.05 -7.62 9.18
C ALA A 77 0.62 -6.23 8.67
N LEU A 78 -0.61 -5.83 8.96
CA LEU A 78 -1.16 -4.53 8.56
C LEU A 78 -1.39 -3.66 9.80
N VAL A 79 -0.73 -2.51 9.83
CA VAL A 79 -0.89 -1.49 10.88
C VAL A 79 -1.51 -0.24 10.28
N GLY A 80 -2.57 0.26 10.88
CA GLY A 80 -3.26 1.46 10.41
C GLY A 80 -3.99 2.19 11.53
N LEU A 81 -4.61 3.32 11.16
CA LEU A 81 -5.40 4.17 12.04
C LEU A 81 -6.84 4.25 11.51
N THR A 82 -7.80 3.99 12.38
CA THR A 82 -9.23 4.02 12.04
C THR A 82 -10.01 4.79 13.10
N GLY A 83 -11.26 5.12 12.80
CA GLY A 83 -12.25 5.52 13.80
C GLY A 83 -12.78 4.33 14.60
N SER A 84 -13.87 4.60 15.35
CA SER A 84 -14.64 3.58 16.08
C SER A 84 -16.05 3.43 15.47
N ASP A 85 -16.12 3.32 14.14
CA ASP A 85 -17.35 3.39 13.34
C ASP A 85 -17.66 2.08 12.59
N ASP A 86 -18.77 2.06 11.86
CA ASP A 86 -19.18 0.91 11.04
C ASP A 86 -18.18 0.60 9.94
N THR A 87 -17.52 1.62 9.41
CA THR A 87 -16.49 1.48 8.37
C THR A 87 -15.26 0.75 8.92
N ALA A 88 -14.83 1.05 10.15
CA ALA A 88 -13.76 0.32 10.83
C ALA A 88 -14.11 -1.17 10.99
N ARG A 89 -15.35 -1.46 11.44
CA ARG A 89 -15.83 -2.85 11.58
C ARG A 89 -15.87 -3.60 10.24
N ALA A 90 -16.24 -2.91 9.16
CA ALA A 90 -16.21 -3.50 7.81
C ALA A 90 -14.77 -3.82 7.36
N VAL A 91 -13.81 -2.94 7.63
CA VAL A 91 -12.37 -3.19 7.37
C VAL A 91 -11.89 -4.41 8.15
N GLU A 92 -12.19 -4.49 9.45
CA GLU A 92 -11.82 -5.64 10.29
C GLU A 92 -12.41 -6.95 9.75
N ALA A 93 -13.70 -6.93 9.37
CA ALA A 93 -14.37 -8.10 8.81
C ALA A 93 -13.78 -8.56 7.47
N LEU A 94 -13.34 -7.64 6.62
CA LEU A 94 -12.63 -7.97 5.38
C LEU A 94 -11.25 -8.57 5.67
N CYS A 95 -10.49 -7.97 6.56
CA CYS A 95 -9.17 -8.47 6.98
C CYS A 95 -9.26 -9.88 7.61
N ALA A 96 -10.29 -10.15 8.40
CA ALA A 96 -10.49 -11.44 9.06
C ALA A 96 -10.70 -12.62 8.10
N ARG A 97 -10.97 -12.37 6.81
CA ARG A 97 -11.09 -13.41 5.76
C ARG A 97 -9.75 -14.02 5.36
N HIS A 98 -8.64 -13.35 5.73
CA HIS A 98 -7.28 -13.73 5.33
C HIS A 98 -6.51 -14.35 6.49
N ALA A 99 -6.34 -15.67 6.48
CA ALA A 99 -5.65 -16.40 7.56
C ALA A 99 -4.15 -16.02 7.73
N ARG A 100 -3.54 -15.42 6.70
CA ARG A 100 -2.14 -14.98 6.69
C ARG A 100 -1.98 -13.47 6.95
N LEU A 101 -3.04 -12.81 7.42
CA LEU A 101 -3.04 -11.39 7.75
C LEU A 101 -3.12 -11.21 9.26
N THR A 102 -2.11 -10.58 9.85
CA THR A 102 -2.16 -10.04 11.21
C THR A 102 -2.59 -8.58 11.16
N LEU A 103 -3.72 -8.25 11.80
CA LEU A 103 -4.26 -6.90 11.79
C LEU A 103 -3.97 -6.19 13.12
N ARG A 104 -3.44 -4.96 13.04
CA ARG A 104 -3.15 -4.06 14.18
C ARG A 104 -3.72 -2.67 13.90
N LEU A 105 -5.00 -2.45 14.14
CA LEU A 105 -5.61 -1.15 14.00
C LEU A 105 -5.51 -0.35 15.31
N VAL A 106 -5.00 0.86 15.21
CA VAL A 106 -5.08 1.86 16.25
C VAL A 106 -6.40 2.61 16.07
N SER A 107 -7.26 2.58 17.08
CA SER A 107 -8.55 3.26 17.02
C SER A 107 -8.45 4.65 17.66
N ASP A 108 -9.02 5.65 16.98
CA ASP A 108 -9.23 7.04 17.43
C ASP A 108 -10.71 7.39 17.35
N PRO A 109 -11.44 7.47 18.47
CA PRO A 109 -12.87 7.83 18.47
C PRO A 109 -13.18 9.23 17.91
N GLY A 110 -12.18 10.12 17.86
CA GLY A 110 -12.30 11.45 17.27
C GLY A 110 -12.18 11.51 15.76
N ARG A 111 -11.95 10.35 15.11
CA ARG A 111 -11.70 10.23 13.67
C ARG A 111 -12.81 9.45 12.99
N VAL A 112 -13.08 9.81 11.74
CA VAL A 112 -13.88 9.00 10.82
C VAL A 112 -12.95 8.08 10.05
N THR A 113 -13.26 6.78 10.00
CA THR A 113 -12.54 5.83 9.14
C THR A 113 -12.75 6.20 7.67
N THR A 114 -11.67 6.25 6.91
CA THR A 114 -11.75 6.66 5.51
C THR A 114 -12.61 5.69 4.70
N LEU A 115 -13.70 6.20 4.13
CA LEU A 115 -14.59 5.51 3.19
C LEU A 115 -14.59 6.23 1.85
N LYS A 116 -14.41 5.47 0.77
CA LYS A 116 -14.56 5.96 -0.60
C LYS A 116 -15.69 5.21 -1.28
N MET A 117 -16.89 5.83 -1.30
CA MET A 117 -18.07 5.25 -1.93
C MET A 117 -18.16 5.69 -3.39
N ARG A 118 -18.21 4.72 -4.30
CA ARG A 118 -18.40 4.95 -5.74
C ARG A 118 -19.75 4.45 -6.16
N VAL A 119 -20.59 5.35 -6.67
CA VAL A 119 -21.89 4.99 -7.25
C VAL A 119 -21.72 4.76 -8.73
N VAL A 120 -22.09 3.55 -9.19
CA VAL A 120 -21.92 3.09 -10.58
C VAL A 120 -23.28 2.79 -11.18
N GLY A 121 -23.60 3.48 -12.26
CA GLY A 121 -24.80 3.27 -13.06
C GLY A 121 -24.42 3.04 -14.54
N HIS A 122 -25.08 2.11 -15.22
CA HIS A 122 -24.77 1.77 -16.62
C HIS A 122 -23.28 1.54 -16.88
N ALA A 123 -22.60 0.81 -15.98
CA ALA A 123 -21.14 0.54 -16.02
C ALA A 123 -20.25 1.81 -16.00
N LYS A 124 -20.78 2.96 -15.61
CA LYS A 124 -20.05 4.22 -15.46
C LYS A 124 -20.12 4.71 -14.03
N GLN A 125 -19.01 5.20 -13.51
CA GLN A 125 -19.01 5.89 -12.22
C GLN A 125 -19.75 7.22 -12.37
N MET A 126 -20.84 7.38 -11.59
CA MET A 126 -21.70 8.56 -11.57
C MET A 126 -21.18 9.61 -10.59
N ILE A 127 -20.81 9.18 -9.38
CA ILE A 127 -20.31 10.04 -8.32
C ILE A 127 -19.40 9.24 -7.41
N ARG A 128 -18.49 9.93 -6.71
CA ARG A 128 -17.75 9.41 -5.57
C ARG A 128 -18.05 10.27 -4.34
N ILE A 129 -18.33 9.61 -3.24
CA ILE A 129 -18.54 10.23 -1.93
C ILE A 129 -17.39 9.77 -1.05
N ASP A 130 -16.65 10.72 -0.49
CA ASP A 130 -15.51 10.44 0.39
C ASP A 130 -15.88 10.91 1.81
N GLU A 131 -15.80 10.00 2.78
CA GLU A 131 -15.85 10.28 4.20
C GLU A 131 -14.47 10.05 4.76
N GLU A 132 -13.81 11.10 5.25
CA GLU A 132 -12.40 10.98 5.64
C GLU A 132 -11.98 12.06 6.63
N THR A 133 -11.03 11.69 7.48
CA THR A 133 -10.27 12.61 8.32
C THR A 133 -8.82 12.61 7.86
N ALA A 134 -8.33 13.75 7.37
CA ALA A 134 -6.95 13.89 6.91
C ALA A 134 -6.02 14.52 7.97
N ALA A 135 -6.52 14.77 9.17
CA ALA A 135 -5.70 15.30 10.27
C ALA A 135 -4.56 14.34 10.62
N PRO A 136 -3.34 14.83 10.82
CA PRO A 136 -2.23 14.00 11.30
C PRO A 136 -2.56 13.32 12.62
N ALA A 137 -1.99 12.14 12.84
CA ALA A 137 -2.06 11.47 14.14
C ALA A 137 -1.49 12.38 15.25
N THR A 138 -2.14 12.37 16.40
CA THR A 138 -1.60 13.05 17.57
C THR A 138 -0.35 12.33 18.11
N PRO A 139 0.52 12.96 18.90
CA PRO A 139 1.71 12.30 19.45
C PRO A 139 1.41 10.98 20.21
N GLU A 140 0.25 10.91 20.87
CA GLU A 140 -0.19 9.68 21.52
C GLU A 140 -0.54 8.57 20.51
N LEU A 141 -1.24 8.92 19.42
CA LEU A 141 -1.57 7.99 18.34
C LEU A 141 -0.32 7.57 17.57
N GLU A 142 0.62 8.50 17.32
CA GLU A 142 1.93 8.20 16.71
C GLU A 142 2.67 7.13 17.50
N ARG A 143 2.75 7.30 18.85
CA ARG A 143 3.38 6.34 19.74
C ARG A 143 2.72 4.96 19.64
N ARG A 144 1.37 4.88 19.63
CA ARG A 144 0.62 3.63 19.52
C ARG A 144 0.82 2.95 18.16
N ILE A 145 0.90 3.73 17.07
CA ILE A 145 1.19 3.22 15.73
C ILE A 145 2.59 2.61 15.68
N VAL A 146 3.58 3.33 16.21
CA VAL A 146 4.97 2.85 16.25
C VAL A 146 5.10 1.60 17.14
N GLU A 147 4.42 1.56 18.28
CA GLU A 147 4.39 0.36 19.15
C GLU A 147 3.80 -0.85 18.41
N ALA A 148 2.63 -0.68 17.78
CA ALA A 148 1.96 -1.75 17.05
C ALA A 148 2.85 -2.28 15.89
N ALA A 149 3.51 -1.38 15.16
CA ALA A 149 4.43 -1.76 14.11
C ALA A 149 5.69 -2.46 14.65
N THR A 150 6.23 -2.00 15.76
CA THR A 150 7.45 -2.57 16.38
C THR A 150 7.24 -4.02 16.82
N GLN A 151 6.04 -4.38 17.24
CA GLN A 151 5.71 -5.78 17.62
C GLN A 151 5.86 -6.75 16.45
N GLU A 152 5.66 -6.28 15.21
CA GLU A 152 5.71 -7.09 14.00
C GLU A 152 7.09 -7.02 13.28
N LEU A 153 7.92 -6.02 13.60
CA LEU A 153 9.21 -5.79 12.94
C LEU A 153 10.19 -6.96 13.08
N ALA A 154 10.22 -7.61 14.24
CA ALA A 154 11.16 -8.71 14.50
C ALA A 154 10.97 -9.92 13.56
N ALA A 155 9.76 -10.07 13.02
CA ALA A 155 9.41 -11.15 12.11
C ALA A 155 9.37 -10.70 10.63
N ALA A 156 9.49 -9.39 10.35
CA ALA A 156 9.34 -8.85 9.00
C ALA A 156 10.65 -8.89 8.21
N ASP A 157 10.59 -9.26 6.95
CA ASP A 157 11.67 -9.13 5.97
C ASP A 157 11.64 -7.75 5.29
N VAL A 158 10.43 -7.23 5.08
CA VAL A 158 10.16 -5.98 4.36
C VAL A 158 9.16 -5.14 5.12
N VAL A 159 9.40 -3.84 5.17
CA VAL A 159 8.44 -2.83 5.65
C VAL A 159 7.96 -2.00 4.48
N VAL A 160 6.65 -1.90 4.32
CA VAL A 160 6.01 -1.04 3.32
C VAL A 160 5.30 0.12 4.03
N LEU A 161 5.71 1.35 3.73
CA LEU A 161 5.02 2.57 4.17
C LEU A 161 4.09 3.03 3.04
N SER A 162 2.78 2.89 3.23
CA SER A 162 1.75 3.22 2.23
C SER A 162 1.04 4.51 2.59
N ASP A 163 1.46 5.62 1.96
CA ASP A 163 1.00 6.97 2.26
C ASP A 163 -0.09 7.43 1.30
N TYR A 164 -1.25 7.78 1.86
CA TYR A 164 -2.37 8.42 1.14
C TYR A 164 -2.71 9.79 1.72
N ALA A 165 -1.83 10.36 2.56
CA ALA A 165 -2.01 11.65 3.24
C ALA A 165 -3.31 11.69 4.09
N LYS A 166 -3.60 10.61 4.82
CA LYS A 166 -4.72 10.53 5.76
C LYS A 166 -4.25 10.55 7.22
N GLY A 167 -2.98 10.86 7.45
CA GLY A 167 -2.43 11.23 8.75
C GLY A 167 -1.79 10.11 9.55
N VAL A 168 -1.68 8.88 9.04
CA VAL A 168 -0.93 7.80 9.69
C VAL A 168 0.56 8.06 9.63
N LEU A 169 1.07 8.37 8.44
CA LEU A 169 2.49 8.55 8.18
C LEU A 169 2.91 10.02 8.38
N THR A 170 2.97 10.42 9.66
CA THR A 170 3.55 11.72 10.04
C THR A 170 5.07 11.69 9.92
N PRO A 171 5.75 12.86 9.94
CA PRO A 171 7.21 12.91 9.94
C PRO A 171 7.84 12.12 11.10
N ALA A 172 7.25 12.14 12.28
CA ALA A 172 7.73 11.41 13.46
C ALA A 172 7.58 9.90 13.26
N VAL A 173 6.41 9.43 12.82
CA VAL A 173 6.14 8.01 12.54
C VAL A 173 7.07 7.48 11.45
N CYS A 174 7.24 8.22 10.34
CA CYS A 174 8.13 7.81 9.25
C CYS A 174 9.58 7.67 9.72
N ALA A 175 10.11 8.70 10.40
CA ALA A 175 11.49 8.70 10.88
C ALA A 175 11.76 7.52 11.83
N GLU A 176 10.86 7.31 12.80
CA GLU A 176 11.01 6.26 13.80
C GLU A 176 10.90 4.86 13.19
N LEU A 177 9.91 4.63 12.32
CA LEU A 177 9.73 3.32 11.69
C LEU A 177 10.88 2.98 10.75
N ILE A 178 11.37 3.94 9.96
CA ILE A 178 12.52 3.73 9.07
C ILE A 178 13.77 3.41 9.88
N ALA A 179 14.01 4.11 11.00
CA ALA A 179 15.16 3.84 11.87
C ALA A 179 15.08 2.43 12.44
N ARG A 180 13.95 2.06 13.07
CA ARG A 180 13.74 0.74 13.66
C ARG A 180 13.81 -0.40 12.65
N ALA A 181 13.21 -0.21 11.46
CA ALA A 181 13.25 -1.19 10.39
C ALA A 181 14.69 -1.45 9.91
N ARG A 182 15.50 -0.40 9.79
CA ARG A 182 16.92 -0.52 9.44
C ARG A 182 17.73 -1.24 10.51
N ASP A 183 17.48 -0.92 11.79
CA ASP A 183 18.15 -1.58 12.92
C ASP A 183 17.79 -3.07 12.99
N ALA A 184 16.56 -3.43 12.61
CA ALA A 184 16.09 -4.80 12.48
C ALA A 184 16.59 -5.50 11.19
N GLY A 185 17.23 -4.78 10.25
CA GLY A 185 17.71 -5.31 8.98
C GLY A 185 16.63 -5.51 7.92
N CYS A 186 15.43 -4.94 8.11
CA CYS A 186 14.34 -4.99 7.15
C CYS A 186 14.59 -4.06 5.96
N PHE A 187 14.11 -4.45 4.77
CA PHE A 187 14.12 -3.62 3.58
C PHE A 187 12.90 -2.68 3.60
N VAL A 188 13.11 -1.37 3.47
CA VAL A 188 12.04 -0.37 3.57
C VAL A 188 11.62 0.13 2.20
N VAL A 189 10.35 -0.08 1.85
CA VAL A 189 9.69 0.42 0.63
C VAL A 189 8.66 1.48 0.98
N VAL A 190 8.61 2.56 0.22
CA VAL A 190 7.63 3.63 0.41
C VAL A 190 6.84 3.89 -0.86
N ASP A 191 5.51 3.90 -0.76
CA ASP A 191 4.58 4.43 -1.77
C ASP A 191 4.07 5.80 -1.29
N PRO A 192 4.68 6.91 -1.76
CA PRO A 192 4.45 8.23 -1.24
C PRO A 192 3.29 8.94 -1.92
N LYS A 193 2.45 9.63 -1.15
CA LYS A 193 1.48 10.61 -1.67
C LYS A 193 2.11 12.00 -1.82
N THR A 194 3.00 12.38 -0.91
CA THR A 194 3.68 13.67 -0.92
C THR A 194 4.77 13.73 -1.98
N ARG A 195 5.06 14.97 -2.43
CA ARG A 195 6.20 15.24 -3.30
C ARG A 195 7.49 15.51 -2.51
N ASP A 196 7.36 15.76 -1.23
CA ASP A 196 8.51 15.90 -0.33
C ASP A 196 9.02 14.52 0.07
N LEU A 197 9.99 14.03 -0.68
CA LEU A 197 10.61 12.74 -0.41
C LEU A 197 11.59 12.78 0.77
N GLY A 198 11.91 13.96 1.29
CA GLY A 198 12.72 14.12 2.51
C GLY A 198 12.08 13.46 3.73
N LEU A 199 10.74 13.39 3.75
CA LEU A 199 9.95 12.70 4.78
C LEU A 199 10.36 11.22 4.95
N TYR A 200 10.83 10.58 3.89
CA TYR A 200 11.17 9.15 3.88
C TYR A 200 12.68 8.91 3.82
N ALA A 201 13.47 9.87 4.32
CA ALA A 201 14.92 9.76 4.33
C ALA A 201 15.37 8.48 5.07
N GLY A 202 16.18 7.67 4.41
CA GLY A 202 16.66 6.40 4.93
C GLY A 202 15.90 5.16 4.43
N ALA A 203 14.79 5.31 3.72
CA ALA A 203 14.15 4.20 3.01
C ALA A 203 15.04 3.66 1.88
N ASP A 204 14.94 2.35 1.60
CA ASP A 204 15.74 1.69 0.56
C ASP A 204 15.16 1.93 -0.83
N LEU A 205 13.82 2.01 -0.93
CA LEU A 205 13.10 2.23 -2.18
C LEU A 205 11.92 3.17 -1.97
N VAL A 206 11.79 4.16 -2.85
CA VAL A 206 10.62 5.04 -2.90
C VAL A 206 10.01 4.98 -4.29
N CYS A 207 8.70 4.67 -4.38
CA CYS A 207 7.94 4.43 -5.61
C CYS A 207 6.92 5.55 -5.89
N PRO A 208 7.33 6.77 -6.25
CA PRO A 208 6.39 7.86 -6.48
C PRO A 208 5.58 7.63 -7.75
N ILE A 209 4.27 7.87 -7.69
CA ILE A 209 3.42 7.93 -8.91
C ILE A 209 3.87 9.14 -9.72
N CYS A 210 4.42 8.91 -10.92
CA CYS A 210 4.70 9.98 -11.87
C CYS A 210 3.37 10.65 -12.26
N ALA A 211 3.05 11.81 -11.65
CA ALA A 211 2.00 12.66 -12.19
C ALA A 211 2.41 13.00 -13.63
N ARG A 212 1.58 12.71 -14.62
CA ARG A 212 1.78 13.20 -15.99
C ARG A 212 1.89 14.71 -15.92
N SER A 213 3.12 15.23 -15.84
CA SER A 213 3.36 16.66 -15.92
C SER A 213 3.07 17.06 -17.36
N THR A 214 2.01 17.84 -17.56
CA THR A 214 1.96 18.77 -18.66
C THR A 214 3.22 19.64 -18.57
N ARG A 215 4.14 19.37 -19.47
CA ARG A 215 5.36 20.10 -19.83
C ARG A 215 5.77 21.24 -18.88
N SER A 216 6.79 21.01 -18.10
CA SER A 216 7.86 21.98 -17.90
C SER A 216 9.17 21.21 -17.76
N ARG A 217 10.02 21.29 -18.81
CA ARG A 217 11.39 20.81 -18.80
C ARG A 217 12.19 21.70 -17.84
N ARG A 218 12.53 21.17 -16.67
CA ARG A 218 13.78 21.53 -15.98
C ARG A 218 14.37 20.25 -15.40
N SER A 219 15.45 19.84 -16.05
CA SER A 219 16.37 18.82 -15.60
C SER A 219 16.98 19.22 -14.25
N THR A 220 16.76 18.42 -13.22
CA THR A 220 17.71 18.29 -12.13
C THR A 220 17.97 16.81 -11.92
N ARG A 221 19.09 16.36 -12.49
CA ARG A 221 19.71 15.09 -12.14
C ARG A 221 20.17 15.18 -10.69
N THR A 222 19.41 14.59 -9.77
CA THR A 222 19.94 14.33 -8.44
C THR A 222 20.58 12.95 -8.46
N THR A 223 21.90 12.96 -8.62
CA THR A 223 22.74 11.76 -8.49
C THR A 223 22.89 11.51 -7.01
N THR A 224 22.12 10.58 -6.45
CA THR A 224 22.33 10.13 -5.08
C THR A 224 23.58 9.25 -5.06
N LYS A 225 24.66 9.80 -4.52
CA LYS A 225 25.94 9.12 -4.33
C LYS A 225 25.75 8.02 -3.27
N ARG A 226 25.73 6.77 -3.71
CA ARG A 226 25.69 5.58 -2.85
C ARG A 226 26.83 5.63 -1.85
N ARG A 227 26.58 5.83 -0.57
CA ARG A 227 27.49 5.41 0.50
C ARG A 227 27.27 3.93 0.74
N ARG A 228 28.22 3.12 0.29
CA ARG A 228 28.31 1.70 0.61
C ARG A 228 28.77 1.55 2.06
N GLY A 229 27.88 1.24 2.96
CA GLY A 229 28.19 0.48 4.17
C GLY A 229 27.93 -1.00 3.89
N PRO A 230 28.53 -1.96 4.61
CA PRO A 230 28.39 -3.36 4.28
C PRO A 230 26.98 -3.85 4.62
N ALA A 231 26.09 -3.79 3.63
CA ALA A 231 24.86 -4.54 3.67
C ALA A 231 25.25 -6.01 3.56
N ARG A 232 24.93 -6.81 4.56
CA ARG A 232 24.95 -8.27 4.42
C ARG A 232 23.95 -8.62 3.33
N PRO A 233 24.36 -9.24 2.21
CA PRO A 233 23.42 -9.65 1.20
C PRO A 233 22.62 -10.83 1.75
N CYS A 234 21.29 -10.63 1.93
CA CYS A 234 20.33 -11.72 2.04
C CYS A 234 20.23 -12.53 0.73
N TRP A 235 21.20 -12.38 -0.13
CA TRP A 235 21.30 -13.08 -1.39
C TRP A 235 22.66 -13.81 -1.43
N SER A 236 22.74 -15.00 -0.86
CA SER A 236 23.76 -15.97 -1.23
C SER A 236 23.35 -16.55 -2.60
N ALA A 237 23.81 -15.94 -3.67
CA ALA A 237 23.79 -16.57 -4.98
C ALA A 237 24.66 -17.83 -4.92
N SER A 238 24.04 -19.01 -4.85
CA SER A 238 24.72 -20.25 -5.21
C SER A 238 25.13 -20.10 -6.68
N ARG A 239 26.46 -20.13 -6.88
CA ARG A 239 27.07 -20.13 -8.21
C ARG A 239 26.70 -21.41 -8.92
N SER A 240 25.75 -21.34 -9.83
CA SER A 240 25.68 -22.19 -11.02
C SER A 240 24.66 -21.59 -11.97
N ALA A 241 25.09 -20.67 -12.82
CA ALA A 241 24.34 -20.26 -13.97
C ALA A 241 24.39 -21.38 -15.02
N PRO A 242 23.24 -21.90 -15.51
CA PRO A 242 23.28 -22.71 -16.72
C PRO A 242 23.47 -21.74 -17.91
N SER A 243 24.51 -22.00 -18.66
CA SER A 243 24.80 -21.36 -19.93
C SER A 243 23.63 -21.60 -20.90
N CYS A 244 22.97 -20.52 -21.33
CA CYS A 244 21.95 -20.55 -22.39
C CYS A 244 22.65 -20.75 -23.73
N SER A 245 22.90 -22.02 -24.14
CA SER A 245 23.34 -22.36 -25.50
C SER A 245 22.11 -22.37 -26.42
N ARG A 246 22.11 -21.46 -27.39
CA ARG A 246 21.21 -21.45 -28.54
C ARG A 246 21.37 -22.75 -29.33
N ALA A 247 20.36 -23.61 -29.32
CA ALA A 247 20.20 -24.64 -30.33
C ALA A 247 19.49 -24.07 -31.54
N VAL A 248 20.23 -23.77 -32.60
CA VAL A 248 19.70 -23.56 -33.94
C VAL A 248 19.43 -24.94 -34.55
N ARG A 249 18.22 -25.25 -34.95
CA ARG A 249 17.93 -26.41 -35.82
C ARG A 249 17.92 -25.97 -37.27
N PRO A 250 18.59 -26.67 -38.17
CA PRO A 250 18.49 -26.46 -39.60
C PRO A 250 17.38 -27.33 -40.21
N ALA A 251 16.81 -26.79 -41.31
CA ALA A 251 15.99 -27.39 -42.36
C ALA A 251 14.75 -28.20 -41.99
#